data_219129c2ed33ff1412b1fe706aa98b77
#
_entry.id   219129c2ed33ff1412b1fe706aa98b77
#
_cell.length_a   1.000
_cell.length_b   1.000
_cell.length_c   1.000
_cell.angle_alpha   90.00
_cell.angle_beta   90.00
_cell.angle_gamma   90.00
#
_symmetry.space_group_name_H-M   'P 1'
#
loop_
_entity.id
_entity.type
_entity.pdbx_description
1 polymer ?
#
loop_
_entity_poly.entity_id
_entity_poly.type
_entity_poly.pdbx_seq_one_letter_code
_entity_poly.pdbx_strand_id
1 'polypeptide(L)'
;MSYQTTKEHELLREKVREFAEREIKPIAFSLDVKSEFPTQVVKNMGKLGIMGLPYEKKYGGAGTDVLSYAIAVEELSRVDGGVGVILSAHTSLGTYPIAAFGSEEQKKKYLPGLCSGELIGAFGLTEPNAGSDAGGTETTAEDMGEYYLLNGNKIFITNGGEADVYVIFALTTPNIGTRGISALIVEKGMEGFGFGDHYDKLGIRSSATCELIFNNVKVPKSNLLGKEGQGFKIAMATLDGGRIGIAAQALGIAQGAFEEAVEYSKEREQFGKPIAAQQAIAFKIADMATKLRCARMLVYSAAELKEAHAPYGMESAMAKQYASDVALEITSDALQIFGGNGYLKGMPVERMYRDARITPIYEGTNEIQRVVIAAHILGKISRGETAAVKKTKGPETGERKRMIITEGSLKEKIDLLVANLQKDGYDFSVGIPMDTPIVAAERVVSAGQGIGSKENMKLVEDLAKAAG
;
A
#
# COMPACT_ATOMS: atom_id res chain seq x y z
N MET A 1 -21.57 -0.62 -14.38
CA MET A 1 -21.70 -2.02 -13.91
C MET A 1 -22.37 -1.98 -12.55
N SER A 2 -23.38 -2.79 -12.31
CA SER A 2 -24.04 -2.97 -11.01
C SER A 2 -23.52 -4.28 -10.43
N TYR A 3 -22.89 -4.27 -9.25
CA TYR A 3 -22.63 -5.50 -8.51
C TYR A 3 -23.95 -6.06 -7.96
N GLN A 4 -24.03 -7.39 -7.86
CA GLN A 4 -25.15 -8.06 -7.25
C GLN A 4 -24.65 -9.00 -6.17
N THR A 5 -25.07 -8.75 -4.92
CA THR A 5 -24.86 -9.72 -3.84
C THR A 5 -25.88 -10.84 -3.95
N THR A 6 -25.43 -12.08 -3.73
CA THR A 6 -26.27 -13.27 -3.65
C THR A 6 -26.78 -13.47 -2.21
N LYS A 7 -27.69 -14.42 -2.02
CA LYS A 7 -28.12 -14.81 -0.67
C LYS A 7 -26.95 -15.36 0.18
N GLU A 8 -26.02 -16.05 -0.46
CA GLU A 8 -24.82 -16.59 0.19
C GLU A 8 -23.91 -15.45 0.68
N HIS A 9 -23.74 -14.37 -0.11
CA HIS A 9 -23.01 -13.18 0.29
C HIS A 9 -23.65 -12.51 1.51
N GLU A 10 -24.96 -12.32 1.52
CA GLU A 10 -25.65 -11.71 2.65
C GLU A 10 -25.58 -12.59 3.92
N LEU A 11 -25.70 -13.90 3.79
CA LEU A 11 -25.54 -14.84 4.89
C LEU A 11 -24.09 -14.82 5.44
N LEU A 12 -23.09 -14.71 4.57
CA LEU A 12 -21.69 -14.57 4.98
C LEU A 12 -21.50 -13.25 5.73
N ARG A 13 -22.03 -12.14 5.19
CA ARG A 13 -22.01 -10.82 5.83
C ARG A 13 -22.55 -10.88 7.26
N GLU A 14 -23.76 -11.45 7.43
CA GLU A 14 -24.40 -11.59 8.73
C GLU A 14 -23.53 -12.40 9.70
N LYS A 15 -22.97 -13.52 9.27
CA LYS A 15 -22.10 -14.37 10.11
C LYS A 15 -20.82 -13.66 10.52
N VAL A 16 -20.16 -12.96 9.59
CA VAL A 16 -18.91 -12.25 9.90
C VAL A 16 -19.20 -11.04 10.78
N ARG A 17 -20.30 -10.34 10.54
CA ARG A 17 -20.76 -9.22 11.40
C ARG A 17 -21.04 -9.70 12.82
N GLU A 18 -21.80 -10.77 12.99
CA GLU A 18 -22.06 -11.38 14.31
C GLU A 18 -20.76 -11.78 15.00
N PHE A 19 -19.85 -12.40 14.26
CA PHE A 19 -18.53 -12.75 14.80
C PHE A 19 -17.76 -11.51 15.26
N ALA A 20 -17.72 -10.46 14.46
CA ALA A 20 -17.00 -9.22 14.77
C ALA A 20 -17.59 -8.51 16.01
N GLU A 21 -18.93 -8.43 16.12
CA GLU A 21 -19.61 -7.85 17.29
C GLU A 21 -19.36 -8.66 18.58
N ARG A 22 -19.35 -9.97 18.49
CA ARG A 22 -19.19 -10.86 19.65
C ARG A 22 -17.74 -11.01 20.08
N GLU A 23 -16.80 -11.20 19.16
CA GLU A 23 -15.44 -11.61 19.47
C GLU A 23 -14.43 -10.46 19.43
N ILE A 24 -14.69 -9.42 18.61
CA ILE A 24 -13.73 -8.32 18.38
C ILE A 24 -14.14 -7.06 19.14
N LYS A 25 -15.39 -6.62 19.00
CA LYS A 25 -15.86 -5.35 19.55
C LYS A 25 -15.57 -5.19 21.07
N PRO A 26 -15.78 -6.22 21.90
CA PRO A 26 -15.52 -6.11 23.34
C PRO A 26 -14.06 -5.88 23.71
N ILE A 27 -13.12 -6.29 22.86
CA ILE A 27 -11.67 -6.25 23.12
C ILE A 27 -10.92 -5.22 22.28
N ALA A 28 -11.56 -4.63 21.26
CA ALA A 28 -10.91 -3.74 20.28
C ALA A 28 -10.16 -2.57 20.94
N PHE A 29 -10.72 -1.96 21.96
CA PHE A 29 -10.04 -0.91 22.73
C PHE A 29 -8.79 -1.42 23.44
N SER A 30 -8.85 -2.58 24.10
CA SER A 30 -7.70 -3.19 24.77
C SER A 30 -6.58 -3.55 23.78
N LEU A 31 -6.94 -4.11 22.62
CA LEU A 31 -5.98 -4.43 21.56
C LEU A 31 -5.25 -3.17 21.04
N ASP A 32 -5.99 -2.09 20.82
CA ASP A 32 -5.42 -0.80 20.39
C ASP A 32 -4.46 -0.23 21.44
N VAL A 33 -4.88 -0.17 22.71
CA VAL A 33 -4.05 0.39 23.80
C VAL A 33 -2.77 -0.40 23.98
N LYS A 34 -2.85 -1.73 23.98
CA LYS A 34 -1.71 -2.62 24.23
C LYS A 34 -0.87 -2.89 22.99
N SER A 35 -1.33 -2.52 21.79
CA SER A 35 -0.73 -2.94 20.50
C SER A 35 -0.60 -4.47 20.44
N GLU A 36 -1.64 -5.20 20.84
CA GLU A 36 -1.61 -6.65 21.00
C GLU A 36 -2.22 -7.36 19.79
N PHE A 37 -1.50 -8.36 19.25
CA PHE A 37 -2.01 -9.18 18.17
C PHE A 37 -3.10 -10.13 18.69
N PRO A 38 -4.29 -10.18 18.07
CA PRO A 38 -5.46 -10.90 18.58
C PRO A 38 -5.40 -12.40 18.22
N THR A 39 -4.42 -13.13 18.71
CA THR A 39 -4.15 -14.55 18.36
C THR A 39 -5.39 -15.42 18.46
N GLN A 40 -6.21 -15.27 19.50
CA GLN A 40 -7.40 -16.09 19.69
C GLN A 40 -8.50 -15.75 18.67
N VAL A 41 -8.65 -14.48 18.30
CA VAL A 41 -9.59 -14.04 17.26
C VAL A 41 -9.18 -14.64 15.92
N VAL A 42 -7.89 -14.59 15.56
CA VAL A 42 -7.37 -15.17 14.30
C VAL A 42 -7.60 -16.67 14.25
N LYS A 43 -7.36 -17.41 15.33
CA LYS A 43 -7.70 -18.84 15.43
C LYS A 43 -9.20 -19.10 15.23
N ASN A 44 -10.05 -18.23 15.79
CA ASN A 44 -11.51 -18.36 15.63
C ASN A 44 -11.96 -17.99 14.20
N MET A 45 -11.27 -17.05 13.53
CA MET A 45 -11.47 -16.79 12.10
C MET A 45 -11.16 -18.02 11.24
N GLY A 46 -10.09 -18.77 11.57
CA GLY A 46 -9.78 -20.05 10.94
C GLY A 46 -10.93 -21.08 11.11
N LYS A 47 -11.42 -21.25 12.35
CA LYS A 47 -12.56 -22.15 12.63
C LYS A 47 -13.84 -21.73 11.90
N LEU A 48 -14.04 -20.44 11.69
CA LEU A 48 -15.17 -19.90 10.91
C LEU A 48 -15.01 -20.14 9.39
N GLY A 49 -13.80 -20.51 8.95
CA GLY A 49 -13.46 -20.78 7.55
C GLY A 49 -13.19 -19.53 6.71
N ILE A 50 -13.05 -18.35 7.32
CA ILE A 50 -12.86 -17.09 6.57
C ILE A 50 -11.42 -16.85 6.12
N MET A 51 -10.44 -17.57 6.68
CA MET A 51 -9.04 -17.44 6.27
C MET A 51 -8.78 -17.96 4.84
N GLY A 52 -9.58 -18.91 4.38
CA GLY A 52 -9.44 -19.56 3.07
C GLY A 52 -10.59 -19.29 2.09
N LEU A 53 -11.37 -18.20 2.25
CA LEU A 53 -12.61 -17.97 1.47
C LEU A 53 -12.46 -18.16 -0.05
N PRO A 54 -11.54 -17.49 -0.77
CA PRO A 54 -11.49 -17.55 -2.24
C PRO A 54 -10.70 -18.75 -2.77
N TYR A 55 -10.26 -19.68 -1.91
CA TYR A 55 -9.40 -20.77 -2.34
C TYR A 55 -10.15 -22.07 -2.53
N GLU A 56 -9.61 -22.92 -3.42
CA GLU A 56 -10.23 -24.19 -3.81
C GLU A 56 -10.38 -25.15 -2.62
N LYS A 57 -11.51 -25.84 -2.56
CA LYS A 57 -11.83 -26.83 -1.52
C LYS A 57 -10.80 -27.97 -1.43
N LYS A 58 -10.18 -28.36 -2.57
CA LYS A 58 -9.13 -29.40 -2.59
C LYS A 58 -7.91 -29.06 -1.75
N TYR A 59 -7.69 -27.77 -1.45
CA TYR A 59 -6.61 -27.28 -0.58
C TYR A 59 -7.12 -26.78 0.78
N GLY A 60 -8.35 -27.13 1.16
CA GLY A 60 -8.94 -26.72 2.43
C GLY A 60 -9.60 -25.34 2.43
N GLY A 61 -9.67 -24.67 1.27
CA GLY A 61 -10.38 -23.40 1.13
C GLY A 61 -11.89 -23.56 1.13
N ALA A 62 -12.63 -22.47 1.31
CA ALA A 62 -14.11 -22.50 1.29
C ALA A 62 -14.68 -22.63 -0.13
N GLY A 63 -13.90 -22.30 -1.16
CA GLY A 63 -14.33 -22.34 -2.57
C GLY A 63 -15.40 -21.31 -2.88
N THR A 64 -15.36 -20.17 -2.20
CA THR A 64 -16.19 -19.01 -2.50
C THR A 64 -15.47 -18.06 -3.49
N ASP A 65 -16.03 -16.88 -3.72
CA ASP A 65 -15.48 -15.90 -4.64
C ASP A 65 -14.68 -14.78 -3.96
N VAL A 66 -14.09 -13.90 -4.75
CA VAL A 66 -13.33 -12.74 -4.28
C VAL A 66 -14.23 -11.70 -3.58
N LEU A 67 -15.52 -11.62 -3.96
CA LEU A 67 -16.47 -10.73 -3.31
C LEU A 67 -16.77 -11.19 -1.87
N SER A 68 -16.88 -12.48 -1.63
CA SER A 68 -16.99 -13.08 -0.29
C SER A 68 -15.82 -12.66 0.61
N TYR A 69 -14.60 -12.72 0.07
CA TYR A 69 -13.41 -12.24 0.79
C TYR A 69 -13.49 -10.73 1.10
N ALA A 70 -13.88 -9.90 0.12
CA ALA A 70 -14.00 -8.46 0.33
C ALA A 70 -15.06 -8.12 1.40
N ILE A 71 -16.20 -8.83 1.40
CA ILE A 71 -17.25 -8.70 2.42
C ILE A 71 -16.71 -9.07 3.82
N ALA A 72 -15.94 -10.14 3.93
CA ALA A 72 -15.37 -10.53 5.22
C ALA A 72 -14.38 -9.47 5.76
N VAL A 73 -13.50 -8.92 4.91
CA VAL A 73 -12.59 -7.83 5.29
C VAL A 73 -13.37 -6.56 5.69
N GLU A 74 -14.43 -6.20 4.94
CA GLU A 74 -15.29 -5.06 5.25
C GLU A 74 -15.92 -5.21 6.64
N GLU A 75 -16.56 -6.35 6.94
CA GLU A 75 -17.28 -6.55 8.20
C GLU A 75 -16.36 -6.65 9.43
N LEU A 76 -15.17 -7.23 9.29
CA LEU A 76 -14.15 -7.20 10.35
C LEU A 76 -13.65 -5.78 10.59
N SER A 77 -13.33 -5.05 9.51
CA SER A 77 -12.79 -3.69 9.58
C SER A 77 -13.80 -2.67 10.09
N ARG A 78 -15.09 -2.95 9.95
CA ARG A 78 -16.18 -2.16 10.54
C ARG A 78 -16.03 -2.04 12.05
N VAL A 79 -15.47 -3.04 12.69
CA VAL A 79 -15.22 -3.09 14.13
C VAL A 79 -13.78 -2.75 14.46
N ASP A 80 -12.80 -3.34 13.75
CA ASP A 80 -11.37 -3.12 13.99
C ASP A 80 -10.58 -3.24 12.68
N GLY A 81 -9.98 -2.11 12.25
CA GLY A 81 -9.21 -2.03 11.01
C GLY A 81 -7.95 -2.91 11.03
N GLY A 82 -7.37 -3.16 12.21
CA GLY A 82 -6.21 -4.02 12.37
C GLY A 82 -6.56 -5.51 12.19
N VAL A 83 -7.70 -5.97 12.73
CA VAL A 83 -8.17 -7.35 12.49
C VAL A 83 -8.52 -7.54 11.02
N GLY A 84 -9.15 -6.54 10.38
CA GLY A 84 -9.45 -6.61 8.95
C GLY A 84 -8.20 -6.74 8.09
N VAL A 85 -7.11 -6.00 8.39
CA VAL A 85 -5.87 -6.10 7.62
C VAL A 85 -5.09 -7.39 7.88
N ILE A 86 -5.21 -8.01 9.05
CA ILE A 86 -4.64 -9.33 9.30
C ILE A 86 -5.19 -10.33 8.28
N LEU A 87 -6.52 -10.38 8.09
CA LEU A 87 -7.15 -11.23 7.08
C LEU A 87 -6.76 -10.80 5.66
N SER A 88 -6.76 -9.50 5.38
CA SER A 88 -6.43 -8.96 4.06
C SER A 88 -5.03 -9.37 3.62
N ALA A 89 -4.01 -9.11 4.44
CA ALA A 89 -2.62 -9.46 4.14
C ALA A 89 -2.39 -10.97 4.07
N HIS A 90 -2.99 -11.73 4.99
CA HIS A 90 -2.92 -13.18 4.97
C HIS A 90 -3.46 -13.75 3.65
N THR A 91 -4.68 -13.37 3.29
CA THR A 91 -5.37 -13.95 2.13
C THR A 91 -4.78 -13.43 0.82
N SER A 92 -4.78 -12.10 0.60
CA SER A 92 -4.44 -11.52 -0.70
C SER A 92 -2.94 -11.39 -0.98
N LEU A 93 -2.09 -11.39 0.04
CA LEU A 93 -0.65 -11.17 -0.09
C LEU A 93 0.17 -12.42 0.27
N GLY A 94 -0.10 -13.06 1.42
CA GLY A 94 0.66 -14.23 1.86
C GLY A 94 0.24 -15.51 1.14
N THR A 95 -1.07 -15.75 1.01
CA THR A 95 -1.62 -16.99 0.45
C THR A 95 -1.76 -16.96 -1.07
N TYR A 96 -2.24 -15.84 -1.62
CA TYR A 96 -2.53 -15.72 -3.07
C TYR A 96 -1.33 -16.04 -3.97
N PRO A 97 -0.09 -15.54 -3.73
CA PRO A 97 1.04 -15.88 -4.60
C PRO A 97 1.30 -17.38 -4.66
N ILE A 98 1.17 -18.08 -3.55
CA ILE A 98 1.36 -19.54 -3.48
C ILE A 98 0.25 -20.25 -4.26
N ALA A 99 -1.00 -19.82 -4.09
CA ALA A 99 -2.14 -20.40 -4.81
C ALA A 99 -2.07 -20.15 -6.33
N ALA A 100 -1.61 -18.98 -6.77
CA ALA A 100 -1.59 -18.59 -8.18
C ALA A 100 -0.32 -19.05 -8.92
N PHE A 101 0.83 -19.06 -8.27
CA PHE A 101 2.13 -19.28 -8.92
C PHE A 101 2.91 -20.46 -8.35
N GLY A 102 2.46 -21.07 -7.27
CA GLY A 102 3.11 -22.24 -6.65
C GLY A 102 3.00 -23.51 -7.47
N SER A 103 3.98 -24.39 -7.31
CA SER A 103 3.89 -25.76 -7.81
C SER A 103 2.81 -26.54 -7.05
N GLU A 104 2.37 -27.68 -7.59
CA GLU A 104 1.40 -28.54 -6.90
C GLU A 104 1.91 -29.02 -5.53
N GLU A 105 3.22 -29.25 -5.41
CA GLU A 105 3.87 -29.62 -4.15
C GLU A 105 3.80 -28.47 -3.15
N GLN A 106 4.12 -27.25 -3.58
CA GLN A 106 4.01 -26.05 -2.75
C GLN A 106 2.58 -25.79 -2.31
N LYS A 107 1.60 -25.89 -3.23
CA LYS A 107 0.19 -25.74 -2.89
C LYS A 107 -0.28 -26.76 -1.86
N LYS A 108 0.07 -28.04 -2.05
CA LYS A 108 -0.28 -29.11 -1.11
C LYS A 108 0.40 -28.93 0.25
N LYS A 109 1.61 -28.37 0.29
CA LYS A 109 2.36 -28.14 1.53
C LYS A 109 1.76 -26.98 2.34
N TYR A 110 1.46 -25.87 1.70
CA TYR A 110 1.18 -24.61 2.43
C TYR A 110 -0.32 -24.26 2.49
N LEU A 111 -1.08 -24.48 1.40
CA LEU A 111 -2.44 -23.98 1.34
C LEU A 111 -3.39 -24.60 2.40
N PRO A 112 -3.31 -25.88 2.74
CA PRO A 112 -4.20 -26.42 3.77
C PRO A 112 -4.07 -25.70 5.12
N GLY A 113 -2.85 -25.46 5.58
CA GLY A 113 -2.57 -24.74 6.82
C GLY A 113 -2.94 -23.26 6.73
N LEU A 114 -2.69 -22.62 5.59
CA LEU A 114 -3.07 -21.22 5.36
C LEU A 114 -4.60 -21.06 5.27
N CYS A 115 -5.29 -21.95 4.58
CA CYS A 115 -6.76 -21.88 4.46
C CYS A 115 -7.48 -22.16 5.78
N SER A 116 -6.95 -23.08 6.61
CA SER A 116 -7.51 -23.38 7.93
C SER A 116 -7.17 -22.32 8.99
N GLY A 117 -6.18 -21.44 8.72
CA GLY A 117 -5.67 -20.50 9.70
C GLY A 117 -4.76 -21.12 10.76
N GLU A 118 -4.32 -22.37 10.58
CA GLU A 118 -3.23 -22.95 11.37
C GLU A 118 -1.89 -22.30 11.06
N LEU A 119 -1.69 -21.89 9.80
CA LEU A 119 -0.56 -21.07 9.36
C LEU A 119 -1.04 -19.69 8.96
N ILE A 120 -0.27 -18.69 9.28
CA ILE A 120 -0.49 -17.30 8.87
C ILE A 120 0.50 -16.95 7.78
N GLY A 121 0.02 -16.28 6.72
CA GLY A 121 0.84 -15.80 5.61
C GLY A 121 1.20 -14.33 5.72
N ALA A 122 2.41 -13.97 5.24
CA ALA A 122 2.87 -12.60 5.08
C ALA A 122 3.61 -12.39 3.75
N PHE A 123 3.84 -11.11 3.41
CA PHE A 123 4.41 -10.69 2.14
C PHE A 123 5.50 -9.65 2.37
N GLY A 124 6.73 -9.97 2.01
CA GLY A 124 7.90 -9.14 2.23
C GLY A 124 8.45 -8.55 0.93
N LEU A 125 7.96 -7.38 0.52
CA LEU A 125 8.43 -6.64 -0.65
C LEU A 125 9.22 -5.40 -0.28
N THR A 126 8.67 -4.54 0.58
CA THR A 126 9.18 -3.21 0.91
C THR A 126 10.50 -3.25 1.65
N GLU A 127 11.45 -2.40 1.25
CA GLU A 127 12.74 -2.20 1.88
C GLU A 127 12.96 -0.73 2.26
N PRO A 128 13.96 -0.39 3.07
CA PRO A 128 14.24 1.00 3.45
C PRO A 128 14.34 1.96 2.25
N ASN A 129 14.93 1.50 1.13
CA ASN A 129 15.12 2.30 -0.08
C ASN A 129 14.18 1.91 -1.24
N ALA A 130 13.28 0.94 -1.04
CA ALA A 130 12.37 0.43 -2.06
C ALA A 130 10.93 0.33 -1.53
N GLY A 131 10.23 1.45 -1.51
CA GLY A 131 8.80 1.56 -1.16
C GLY A 131 7.94 1.67 -2.42
N SER A 132 7.58 2.90 -2.83
CA SER A 132 6.84 3.16 -4.07
C SER A 132 7.61 2.72 -5.31
N ASP A 133 8.94 2.80 -5.30
CA ASP A 133 9.82 2.17 -6.28
C ASP A 133 10.15 0.73 -5.85
N ALA A 134 9.18 -0.16 -5.98
CA ALA A 134 9.33 -1.57 -5.61
C ALA A 134 10.37 -2.33 -6.47
N GLY A 135 10.79 -1.76 -7.61
CA GLY A 135 11.84 -2.30 -8.45
C GLY A 135 13.26 -2.10 -7.91
N GLY A 136 13.43 -1.21 -6.92
CA GLY A 136 14.69 -0.88 -6.27
C GLY A 136 15.12 -1.87 -5.19
N THR A 137 14.61 -3.11 -5.17
CA THR A 137 14.97 -4.18 -4.21
C THR A 137 16.48 -4.37 -4.11
N GLU A 138 17.02 -4.38 -2.88
CA GLU A 138 18.43 -4.57 -2.54
C GLU A 138 18.70 -5.94 -1.88
N THR A 139 17.69 -6.56 -1.24
CA THR A 139 17.77 -7.91 -0.67
C THR A 139 18.22 -8.90 -1.74
N THR A 140 19.23 -9.71 -1.47
CA THR A 140 19.84 -10.67 -2.40
C THR A 140 19.51 -12.12 -2.03
N ALA A 141 19.42 -12.97 -3.04
CA ALA A 141 19.28 -14.42 -2.90
C ALA A 141 20.26 -15.10 -3.85
N GLU A 142 21.50 -15.31 -3.39
CA GLU A 142 22.58 -15.90 -4.18
C GLU A 142 22.34 -17.39 -4.41
N ASP A 143 22.49 -17.83 -5.65
CA ASP A 143 22.35 -19.25 -6.02
C ASP A 143 23.56 -20.08 -5.58
N MET A 144 23.35 -20.96 -4.61
CA MET A 144 24.36 -21.88 -4.06
C MET A 144 24.18 -23.32 -4.57
N GLY A 145 23.44 -23.53 -5.65
CA GLY A 145 23.15 -24.85 -6.21
C GLY A 145 21.91 -25.48 -5.58
N GLU A 146 22.00 -26.01 -4.39
CA GLU A 146 20.91 -26.70 -3.68
C GLU A 146 19.95 -25.73 -2.96
N TYR A 147 20.39 -24.50 -2.69
CA TYR A 147 19.63 -23.48 -1.98
C TYR A 147 19.99 -22.07 -2.46
N TYR A 148 19.16 -21.11 -2.12
CA TYR A 148 19.48 -19.68 -2.21
C TYR A 148 19.97 -19.18 -0.87
N LEU A 149 21.07 -18.41 -0.85
CA LEU A 149 21.57 -17.72 0.33
C LEU A 149 20.94 -16.33 0.39
N LEU A 150 19.91 -16.16 1.23
CA LEU A 150 19.13 -14.94 1.33
C LEU A 150 19.74 -14.00 2.36
N ASN A 151 20.00 -12.75 1.96
CA ASN A 151 20.56 -11.68 2.78
C ASN A 151 19.86 -10.35 2.52
N GLY A 152 19.62 -9.57 3.56
CA GLY A 152 18.99 -8.26 3.51
C GLY A 152 17.88 -8.10 4.54
N ASN A 153 17.00 -7.13 4.31
CA ASN A 153 15.88 -6.87 5.22
C ASN A 153 14.65 -6.33 4.48
N LYS A 154 13.47 -6.56 5.08
CA LYS A 154 12.20 -6.01 4.63
C LYS A 154 11.55 -5.25 5.78
N ILE A 155 10.92 -4.12 5.49
CA ILE A 155 10.31 -3.27 6.50
C ILE A 155 8.80 -3.13 6.32
N PHE A 156 8.11 -2.75 7.38
CA PHE A 156 6.65 -2.55 7.41
C PHE A 156 5.84 -3.78 7.02
N ILE A 157 6.31 -4.97 7.42
CA ILE A 157 5.67 -6.22 7.04
C ILE A 157 4.49 -6.54 7.95
N THR A 158 3.29 -6.50 7.40
CA THR A 158 2.05 -6.90 8.07
C THR A 158 2.07 -8.39 8.37
N ASN A 159 1.59 -8.78 9.54
CA ASN A 159 1.71 -10.12 10.13
C ASN A 159 3.17 -10.54 10.39
N GLY A 160 4.16 -9.62 10.27
CA GLY A 160 5.54 -9.90 10.61
C GLY A 160 5.72 -10.33 12.06
N GLY A 161 6.53 -11.34 12.29
CA GLY A 161 6.72 -11.96 13.62
C GLY A 161 5.61 -12.94 14.01
N GLU A 162 4.37 -12.74 13.56
CA GLU A 162 3.24 -13.63 13.83
C GLU A 162 3.02 -14.69 12.75
N ALA A 163 3.34 -14.36 11.48
CA ALA A 163 3.17 -15.28 10.37
C ALA A 163 4.15 -16.46 10.43
N ASP A 164 3.76 -17.57 9.82
CA ASP A 164 4.54 -18.80 9.70
C ASP A 164 5.19 -18.92 8.32
N VAL A 165 4.54 -18.37 7.28
CA VAL A 165 4.95 -18.47 5.88
C VAL A 165 5.04 -17.08 5.27
N TYR A 166 6.18 -16.76 4.68
CA TYR A 166 6.50 -15.46 4.10
C TYR A 166 6.81 -15.60 2.62
N VAL A 167 6.18 -14.81 1.77
CA VAL A 167 6.58 -14.65 0.36
C VAL A 167 7.51 -13.46 0.26
N ILE A 168 8.79 -13.72 -0.03
CA ILE A 168 9.88 -12.74 -0.01
C ILE A 168 10.39 -12.50 -1.43
N PHE A 169 10.62 -11.24 -1.78
CA PHE A 169 11.17 -10.83 -3.07
C PHE A 169 12.62 -10.40 -2.90
N ALA A 170 13.51 -11.01 -3.69
CA ALA A 170 14.94 -10.77 -3.61
C ALA A 170 15.60 -10.86 -4.99
N LEU A 171 16.77 -10.23 -5.14
CA LEU A 171 17.59 -10.29 -6.33
C LEU A 171 18.32 -11.64 -6.41
N THR A 172 17.95 -12.47 -7.37
CA THR A 172 18.71 -13.68 -7.75
C THR A 172 19.74 -13.39 -8.83
N THR A 173 19.50 -12.36 -9.66
CA THR A 173 20.41 -11.91 -10.70
C THR A 173 20.55 -10.39 -10.67
N PRO A 174 21.67 -9.86 -10.13
CA PRO A 174 21.89 -8.42 -10.04
C PRO A 174 22.05 -7.76 -11.43
N ASN A 175 21.87 -6.44 -11.46
CA ASN A 175 22.16 -5.56 -12.62
C ASN A 175 21.30 -5.78 -13.88
N ILE A 176 20.20 -6.49 -13.81
CA ILE A 176 19.25 -6.64 -14.93
C ILE A 176 17.86 -6.04 -14.61
N GLY A 177 17.80 -5.13 -13.60
CA GLY A 177 16.59 -4.46 -13.17
C GLY A 177 15.55 -5.45 -12.60
N THR A 178 14.28 -5.15 -12.79
CA THR A 178 13.17 -5.95 -12.21
C THR A 178 13.15 -7.41 -12.70
N ARG A 179 13.83 -7.75 -13.80
CA ARG A 179 13.97 -9.12 -14.28
C ARG A 179 14.92 -9.96 -13.43
N GLY A 180 15.72 -9.33 -12.56
CA GLY A 180 16.58 -10.02 -11.61
C GLY A 180 15.90 -10.40 -10.29
N ILE A 181 14.66 -9.95 -10.07
CA ILE A 181 13.90 -10.21 -8.84
C ILE A 181 13.16 -11.53 -8.95
N SER A 182 13.34 -12.39 -7.94
CA SER A 182 12.62 -13.65 -7.78
C SER A 182 11.77 -13.64 -6.51
N ALA A 183 10.80 -14.54 -6.42
CA ALA A 183 9.96 -14.72 -5.26
C ALA A 183 10.32 -16.03 -4.56
N LEU A 184 10.48 -16.01 -3.25
CA LEU A 184 10.87 -17.15 -2.42
C LEU A 184 9.86 -17.36 -1.30
N ILE A 185 9.54 -18.61 -0.96
CA ILE A 185 8.77 -18.96 0.23
C ILE A 185 9.76 -19.19 1.38
N VAL A 186 9.67 -18.37 2.42
CA VAL A 186 10.50 -18.45 3.62
C VAL A 186 9.62 -18.83 4.81
N GLU A 187 10.04 -19.83 5.57
CA GLU A 187 9.29 -20.32 6.74
C GLU A 187 9.87 -19.74 8.02
N LYS A 188 9.01 -19.41 8.99
CA LYS A 188 9.42 -19.00 10.33
C LYS A 188 10.27 -20.13 10.96
N GLY A 189 11.38 -19.74 11.59
CA GLY A 189 12.30 -20.69 12.21
C GLY A 189 13.45 -21.17 11.30
N MET A 190 13.52 -20.76 10.03
CA MET A 190 14.73 -20.95 9.24
C MET A 190 15.93 -20.25 9.92
N GLU A 191 17.08 -20.93 9.99
CA GLU A 191 18.29 -20.37 10.60
C GLU A 191 18.71 -19.08 9.89
N GLY A 192 18.99 -18.03 10.67
CA GLY A 192 19.33 -16.69 10.16
C GLY A 192 18.14 -15.80 9.81
N PHE A 193 16.90 -16.31 9.87
CA PHE A 193 15.69 -15.51 9.69
C PHE A 193 15.21 -14.97 11.04
N GLY A 194 15.23 -13.64 11.18
CA GLY A 194 14.86 -12.92 12.40
C GLY A 194 13.87 -11.79 12.14
N PHE A 195 13.46 -11.18 13.23
CA PHE A 195 12.47 -10.10 13.24
C PHE A 195 12.98 -8.93 14.07
N GLY A 196 12.70 -7.71 13.62
CA GLY A 196 12.85 -6.52 14.44
C GLY A 196 11.67 -6.36 15.40
N ASP A 197 11.73 -5.33 16.24
CA ASP A 197 10.64 -4.97 17.15
C ASP A 197 9.38 -4.58 16.37
N HIS A 198 8.22 -4.81 16.97
CA HIS A 198 6.96 -4.34 16.40
C HIS A 198 6.91 -2.82 16.41
N TYR A 199 6.53 -2.21 15.27
CA TYR A 199 6.39 -0.78 15.17
C TYR A 199 5.23 -0.24 16.04
N ASP A 200 5.50 0.80 16.82
CA ASP A 200 4.46 1.56 17.50
C ASP A 200 3.76 2.49 16.51
N LYS A 201 2.58 2.10 16.06
CA LYS A 201 1.84 2.74 14.97
C LYS A 201 0.79 3.72 15.47
N LEU A 202 0.42 4.67 14.61
CA LEU A 202 -0.67 5.61 14.85
C LEU A 202 -2.03 4.89 15.01
N GLY A 203 -2.32 3.92 14.12
CA GLY A 203 -3.55 3.14 14.05
C GLY A 203 -3.29 1.70 13.67
N ILE A 204 -4.36 0.92 13.46
CA ILE A 204 -4.32 -0.54 13.21
C ILE A 204 -3.39 -1.26 14.19
N ARG A 205 -3.43 -0.85 15.45
CA ARG A 205 -2.46 -1.28 16.48
C ARG A 205 -2.64 -2.74 16.89
N SER A 206 -3.82 -3.31 16.63
CA SER A 206 -4.10 -4.75 16.76
C SER A 206 -3.43 -5.63 15.70
N SER A 207 -2.88 -5.06 14.62
CA SER A 207 -2.12 -5.78 13.61
C SER A 207 -0.62 -5.72 13.88
N ALA A 208 0.06 -6.86 13.91
CA ALA A 208 1.51 -6.92 13.99
C ALA A 208 2.15 -6.36 12.72
N THR A 209 3.19 -5.56 12.89
CA THR A 209 3.98 -5.02 11.78
C THR A 209 5.42 -4.87 12.26
N CYS A 210 6.37 -5.53 11.62
CA CYS A 210 7.79 -5.44 11.99
C CYS A 210 8.71 -5.49 10.76
N GLU A 211 9.99 -5.36 11.02
CA GLU A 211 11.07 -5.65 10.08
C GLU A 211 11.32 -7.17 10.02
N LEU A 212 11.66 -7.68 8.82
CA LEU A 212 12.20 -9.01 8.60
C LEU A 212 13.68 -8.88 8.31
N ILE A 213 14.50 -9.70 8.98
CA ILE A 213 15.97 -9.67 8.91
C ILE A 213 16.46 -11.01 8.39
N PHE A 214 17.23 -10.99 7.31
CA PHE A 214 17.80 -12.18 6.69
C PHE A 214 19.33 -12.12 6.78
N ASN A 215 19.91 -13.04 7.52
CA ASN A 215 21.36 -13.15 7.69
C ASN A 215 21.79 -14.56 7.29
N ASN A 216 22.24 -14.72 6.05
CA ASN A 216 22.66 -15.99 5.47
C ASN A 216 21.60 -17.09 5.59
N VAL A 217 20.33 -16.76 5.36
CA VAL A 217 19.22 -17.74 5.41
C VAL A 217 19.32 -18.68 4.21
N LYS A 218 19.40 -19.98 4.48
CA LYS A 218 19.42 -21.01 3.44
C LYS A 218 18.01 -21.38 3.04
N VAL A 219 17.55 -20.85 1.90
CA VAL A 219 16.22 -21.13 1.35
C VAL A 219 16.32 -22.23 0.29
N PRO A 220 15.72 -23.40 0.48
CA PRO A 220 15.80 -24.50 -0.48
C PRO A 220 15.32 -24.09 -1.89
N LYS A 221 15.92 -24.64 -2.93
CA LYS A 221 15.50 -24.40 -4.33
C LYS A 221 14.02 -24.72 -4.57
N SER A 222 13.48 -25.72 -3.88
CA SER A 222 12.05 -26.07 -3.92
C SER A 222 11.11 -24.97 -3.41
N ASN A 223 11.65 -23.97 -2.72
CA ASN A 223 10.90 -22.82 -2.20
C ASN A 223 10.90 -21.62 -3.18
N LEU A 224 11.53 -21.73 -4.36
CA LEU A 224 11.37 -20.76 -5.43
C LEU A 224 9.91 -20.75 -5.91
N LEU A 225 9.26 -19.60 -5.85
CA LEU A 225 7.88 -19.44 -6.28
C LEU A 225 7.84 -18.98 -7.76
N GLY A 226 7.23 -19.80 -8.61
CA GLY A 226 7.26 -19.58 -10.05
C GLY A 226 8.64 -19.91 -10.65
N LYS A 227 9.24 -18.97 -11.40
CA LYS A 227 10.57 -19.11 -12.04
C LYS A 227 11.47 -17.94 -11.61
N GLU A 228 12.77 -18.14 -11.66
CA GLU A 228 13.74 -17.06 -11.49
C GLU A 228 13.43 -15.88 -12.42
N GLY A 229 13.60 -14.66 -11.89
CA GLY A 229 13.32 -13.42 -12.62
C GLY A 229 11.84 -13.07 -12.79
N GLN A 230 10.92 -13.88 -12.26
CA GLN A 230 9.47 -13.60 -12.30
C GLN A 230 8.94 -12.90 -11.04
N GLY A 231 9.77 -12.67 -10.04
CA GLY A 231 9.36 -12.12 -8.75
C GLY A 231 8.61 -10.79 -8.88
N PHE A 232 9.14 -9.85 -9.67
CA PHE A 232 8.46 -8.56 -9.86
C PHE A 232 7.06 -8.70 -10.50
N LYS A 233 6.91 -9.60 -11.48
CA LYS A 233 5.61 -9.90 -12.08
C LYS A 233 4.64 -10.49 -11.06
N ILE A 234 5.11 -11.42 -10.23
CA ILE A 234 4.33 -12.04 -9.15
C ILE A 234 3.93 -10.96 -8.13
N ALA A 235 4.86 -10.07 -7.74
CA ALA A 235 4.57 -8.98 -6.82
C ALA A 235 3.47 -8.05 -7.34
N MET A 236 3.56 -7.60 -8.59
CA MET A 236 2.56 -6.70 -9.18
C MET A 236 1.19 -7.36 -9.30
N ALA A 237 1.11 -8.61 -9.76
CA ALA A 237 -0.15 -9.36 -9.81
C ALA A 237 -0.77 -9.58 -8.42
N THR A 238 0.05 -9.76 -7.40
CA THR A 238 -0.38 -9.88 -6.02
C THR A 238 -0.95 -8.57 -5.50
N LEU A 239 -0.24 -7.45 -5.72
CA LEU A 239 -0.68 -6.12 -5.29
C LEU A 239 -1.96 -5.66 -5.98
N ASP A 240 -2.19 -6.02 -7.27
CA ASP A 240 -3.46 -5.74 -7.94
C ASP A 240 -4.66 -6.36 -7.17
N GLY A 241 -4.48 -7.58 -6.65
CA GLY A 241 -5.49 -8.22 -5.81
C GLY A 241 -5.56 -7.66 -4.38
N GLY A 242 -4.42 -7.31 -3.82
CA GLY A 242 -4.29 -6.74 -2.48
C GLY A 242 -5.02 -5.40 -2.33
N ARG A 243 -5.01 -4.57 -3.40
CA ARG A 243 -5.75 -3.30 -3.42
C ARG A 243 -7.24 -3.46 -3.14
N ILE A 244 -7.87 -4.56 -3.58
CA ILE A 244 -9.28 -4.87 -3.28
C ILE A 244 -9.45 -5.07 -1.76
N GLY A 245 -8.54 -5.79 -1.12
CA GLY A 245 -8.56 -6.02 0.33
C GLY A 245 -8.44 -4.73 1.13
N ILE A 246 -7.50 -3.85 0.75
CA ILE A 246 -7.35 -2.54 1.42
C ILE A 246 -8.52 -1.60 1.15
N ALA A 247 -9.08 -1.63 -0.06
CA ALA A 247 -10.31 -0.89 -0.36
C ALA A 247 -11.49 -1.37 0.49
N ALA A 248 -11.63 -2.69 0.69
CA ALA A 248 -12.64 -3.28 1.57
C ALA A 248 -12.40 -2.94 3.05
N GLN A 249 -11.13 -2.92 3.49
CA GLN A 249 -10.77 -2.47 4.84
C GLN A 249 -11.15 -1.00 5.07
N ALA A 250 -10.77 -0.12 4.14
CA ALA A 250 -11.11 1.31 4.22
C ALA A 250 -12.62 1.54 4.26
N LEU A 251 -13.35 0.81 3.39
CA LEU A 251 -14.81 0.81 3.36
C LEU A 251 -15.42 0.35 4.70
N GLY A 252 -14.87 -0.72 5.29
CA GLY A 252 -15.32 -1.24 6.59
C GLY A 252 -15.12 -0.23 7.70
N ILE A 253 -13.92 0.36 7.81
CA ILE A 253 -13.64 1.40 8.82
C ILE A 253 -14.61 2.59 8.66
N ALA A 254 -14.83 3.04 7.41
CA ALA A 254 -15.77 4.11 7.11
C ALA A 254 -17.21 3.74 7.51
N GLN A 255 -17.65 2.50 7.23
CA GLN A 255 -18.96 1.99 7.59
C GLN A 255 -19.16 1.98 9.10
N GLY A 256 -18.17 1.49 9.85
CA GLY A 256 -18.21 1.49 11.32
C GLY A 256 -18.33 2.91 11.90
N ALA A 257 -17.49 3.83 11.43
CA ALA A 257 -17.54 5.22 11.86
C ALA A 257 -18.88 5.91 11.53
N PHE A 258 -19.44 5.59 10.36
CA PHE A 258 -20.76 6.07 9.97
C PHE A 258 -21.86 5.55 10.89
N GLU A 259 -21.88 4.25 11.18
CA GLU A 259 -22.88 3.62 12.06
C GLU A 259 -22.83 4.24 13.47
N GLU A 260 -21.64 4.37 14.07
CA GLU A 260 -21.43 5.00 15.36
C GLU A 260 -21.91 6.47 15.35
N ALA A 261 -21.61 7.25 14.31
CA ALA A 261 -22.03 8.64 14.19
C ALA A 261 -23.55 8.78 14.05
N VAL A 262 -24.20 7.89 13.30
CA VAL A 262 -25.66 7.88 13.14
C VAL A 262 -26.34 7.61 14.47
N GLU A 263 -25.95 6.58 15.21
CA GLU A 263 -26.56 6.23 16.51
C GLU A 263 -26.31 7.34 17.53
N TYR A 264 -25.07 7.81 17.68
CA TYR A 264 -24.76 8.90 18.59
C TYR A 264 -25.59 10.17 18.28
N SER A 265 -25.78 10.50 17.01
CA SER A 265 -26.53 11.69 16.62
C SER A 265 -28.02 11.64 16.98
N LYS A 266 -28.61 10.42 17.04
CA LYS A 266 -29.99 10.19 17.47
C LYS A 266 -30.18 10.28 18.98
N GLU A 267 -29.14 9.89 19.74
CA GLU A 267 -29.18 9.84 21.22
C GLU A 267 -28.72 11.14 21.88
N ARG A 268 -27.66 11.78 21.30
CA ARG A 268 -27.10 13.00 21.86
C ARG A 268 -28.03 14.18 21.66
N GLU A 269 -28.43 14.83 22.77
CA GLU A 269 -29.29 16.02 22.74
C GLU A 269 -28.49 17.30 22.99
N GLN A 270 -28.79 18.34 22.21
CA GLN A 270 -28.42 19.73 22.42
C GLN A 270 -29.53 20.65 21.89
N PHE A 271 -29.69 21.82 22.52
CA PHE A 271 -30.78 22.75 22.20
C PHE A 271 -32.17 22.10 22.33
N GLY A 272 -32.33 21.18 23.31
CA GLY A 272 -33.59 20.52 23.64
C GLY A 272 -34.08 19.48 22.64
N LYS A 273 -33.20 18.96 21.77
CA LYS A 273 -33.52 17.90 20.80
C LYS A 273 -32.26 17.10 20.38
N PRO A 274 -32.44 15.89 19.84
CA PRO A 274 -31.33 15.14 19.27
C PRO A 274 -30.56 15.97 18.22
N ILE A 275 -29.23 15.84 18.22
CA ILE A 275 -28.40 16.61 17.26
C ILE A 275 -28.67 16.22 15.81
N ALA A 276 -29.18 15.02 15.55
CA ALA A 276 -29.67 14.59 14.23
C ALA A 276 -30.75 15.51 13.64
N ALA A 277 -31.51 16.23 14.50
CA ALA A 277 -32.51 17.21 14.06
C ALA A 277 -31.90 18.53 13.57
N GLN A 278 -30.59 18.74 13.72
CA GLN A 278 -29.89 19.89 13.16
C GLN A 278 -29.55 19.62 11.71
N GLN A 279 -29.92 20.52 10.80
CA GLN A 279 -29.74 20.34 9.36
C GLN A 279 -28.28 20.06 8.96
N ALA A 280 -27.32 20.74 9.58
CA ALA A 280 -25.90 20.54 9.31
C ALA A 280 -25.42 19.10 9.63
N ILE A 281 -25.95 18.47 10.70
CA ILE A 281 -25.66 17.09 11.05
C ILE A 281 -26.34 16.13 10.06
N ALA A 282 -27.62 16.37 9.76
CA ALA A 282 -28.38 15.56 8.80
C ALA A 282 -27.74 15.54 7.41
N PHE A 283 -27.26 16.69 6.92
CA PHE A 283 -26.59 16.79 5.62
C PHE A 283 -25.24 16.03 5.64
N LYS A 284 -24.46 16.19 6.70
CA LYS A 284 -23.20 15.45 6.87
C LYS A 284 -23.43 13.94 6.80
N ILE A 285 -24.45 13.41 7.50
CA ILE A 285 -24.82 11.99 7.46
C ILE A 285 -25.25 11.56 6.04
N ALA A 286 -26.02 12.40 5.33
CA ALA A 286 -26.43 12.09 3.95
C ALA A 286 -25.23 12.02 2.99
N ASP A 287 -24.26 12.93 3.13
CA ASP A 287 -23.02 12.94 2.33
C ASP A 287 -22.15 11.69 2.64
N MET A 288 -22.02 11.35 3.92
CA MET A 288 -21.31 10.13 4.34
C MET A 288 -21.95 8.88 3.73
N ALA A 289 -23.29 8.76 3.78
CA ALA A 289 -24.03 7.62 3.22
C ALA A 289 -23.82 7.51 1.70
N THR A 290 -23.83 8.63 0.99
CA THR A 290 -23.60 8.68 -0.46
C THR A 290 -22.20 8.22 -0.82
N LYS A 291 -21.17 8.74 -0.14
CA LYS A 291 -19.76 8.37 -0.34
C LYS A 291 -19.52 6.90 -0.06
N LEU A 292 -20.07 6.36 1.04
CA LEU A 292 -20.01 4.92 1.36
C LEU A 292 -20.60 4.05 0.24
N ARG A 293 -21.76 4.45 -0.30
CA ARG A 293 -22.39 3.72 -1.40
C ARG A 293 -21.49 3.68 -2.63
N CYS A 294 -20.92 4.83 -3.01
CA CYS A 294 -20.00 4.92 -4.15
C CYS A 294 -18.73 4.06 -3.93
N ALA A 295 -18.13 4.13 -2.73
CA ALA A 295 -16.96 3.33 -2.40
C ALA A 295 -17.26 1.83 -2.50
N ARG A 296 -18.38 1.38 -1.94
CA ARG A 296 -18.80 -0.05 -2.00
C ARG A 296 -18.99 -0.52 -3.44
N MET A 297 -19.59 0.31 -4.30
CA MET A 297 -19.77 -0.04 -5.72
C MET A 297 -18.42 -0.26 -6.41
N LEU A 298 -17.41 0.56 -6.15
CA LEU A 298 -16.08 0.39 -6.73
C LEU A 298 -15.39 -0.88 -6.20
N VAL A 299 -15.43 -1.10 -4.88
CA VAL A 299 -14.78 -2.27 -4.25
C VAL A 299 -15.37 -3.57 -4.77
N TYR A 300 -16.69 -3.68 -4.78
CA TYR A 300 -17.38 -4.90 -5.18
C TYR A 300 -17.24 -5.17 -6.67
N SER A 301 -17.32 -4.11 -7.50
CA SER A 301 -17.08 -4.25 -8.94
C SER A 301 -15.66 -4.74 -9.25
N ALA A 302 -14.64 -4.26 -8.54
CA ALA A 302 -13.27 -4.73 -8.70
C ALA A 302 -13.12 -6.21 -8.28
N ALA A 303 -13.82 -6.64 -7.22
CA ALA A 303 -13.84 -8.03 -6.78
C ALA A 303 -14.50 -8.97 -7.81
N GLU A 304 -15.64 -8.57 -8.38
CA GLU A 304 -16.32 -9.33 -9.43
C GLU A 304 -15.49 -9.46 -10.71
N LEU A 305 -14.79 -8.40 -11.12
CA LEU A 305 -13.91 -8.43 -12.28
C LEU A 305 -12.74 -9.40 -12.08
N LYS A 306 -12.14 -9.39 -10.87
CA LYS A 306 -11.07 -10.35 -10.53
C LYS A 306 -11.58 -11.79 -10.57
N GLU A 307 -12.77 -12.06 -10.00
CA GLU A 307 -13.39 -13.39 -10.04
C GLU A 307 -13.67 -13.87 -11.47
N ALA A 308 -14.16 -12.96 -12.31
CA ALA A 308 -14.40 -13.22 -13.72
C ALA A 308 -13.13 -13.36 -14.57
N HIS A 309 -11.94 -13.29 -13.97
CA HIS A 309 -10.64 -13.26 -14.66
C HIS A 309 -10.54 -12.17 -15.74
N ALA A 310 -11.34 -11.11 -15.61
CA ALA A 310 -11.27 -9.92 -16.46
C ALA A 310 -10.10 -9.01 -16.03
N PRO A 311 -9.63 -8.09 -16.88
CA PRO A 311 -8.72 -7.04 -16.45
C PRO A 311 -9.35 -6.21 -15.31
N TYR A 312 -8.66 -6.07 -14.19
CA TYR A 312 -9.18 -5.38 -12.99
C TYR A 312 -8.15 -4.44 -12.33
N GLY A 313 -6.95 -4.34 -12.89
CA GLY A 313 -5.87 -3.54 -12.29
C GLY A 313 -6.23 -2.05 -12.14
N MET A 314 -6.91 -1.46 -13.13
CA MET A 314 -7.40 -0.08 -13.04
C MET A 314 -8.53 0.06 -12.01
N GLU A 315 -9.50 -0.84 -12.03
CA GLU A 315 -10.65 -0.81 -11.13
C GLU A 315 -10.25 -1.04 -9.68
N SER A 316 -9.28 -1.94 -9.42
CA SER A 316 -8.75 -2.15 -8.07
C SER A 316 -7.99 -0.91 -7.56
N ALA A 317 -7.26 -0.21 -8.44
CA ALA A 317 -6.60 1.04 -8.09
C ALA A 317 -7.62 2.16 -7.80
N MET A 318 -8.69 2.28 -8.61
CA MET A 318 -9.79 3.22 -8.38
C MET A 318 -10.50 2.93 -7.06
N ALA A 319 -10.83 1.66 -6.80
CA ALA A 319 -11.48 1.23 -5.56
C ALA A 319 -10.64 1.60 -4.33
N LYS A 320 -9.34 1.30 -4.36
CA LYS A 320 -8.42 1.57 -3.25
C LYS A 320 -8.25 3.07 -3.02
N GLN A 321 -8.01 3.83 -4.08
CA GLN A 321 -7.84 5.27 -3.98
C GLN A 321 -9.09 5.95 -3.43
N TYR A 322 -10.26 5.66 -3.99
CA TYR A 322 -11.50 6.31 -3.59
C TYR A 322 -11.96 5.87 -2.19
N ALA A 323 -11.98 4.57 -1.89
CA ALA A 323 -12.40 4.08 -0.58
C ALA A 323 -11.53 4.61 0.56
N SER A 324 -10.20 4.71 0.35
CA SER A 324 -9.29 5.24 1.37
C SER A 324 -9.41 6.76 1.57
N ASP A 325 -9.64 7.55 0.51
CA ASP A 325 -9.93 8.98 0.64
C ASP A 325 -11.26 9.19 1.39
N VAL A 326 -12.31 8.45 1.01
CA VAL A 326 -13.63 8.47 1.67
C VAL A 326 -13.56 8.04 3.14
N ALA A 327 -12.73 7.05 3.47
CA ALA A 327 -12.57 6.60 4.85
C ALA A 327 -12.00 7.71 5.76
N LEU A 328 -11.04 8.49 5.28
CA LEU A 328 -10.52 9.65 6.00
C LEU A 328 -11.59 10.73 6.21
N GLU A 329 -12.37 11.04 5.18
CA GLU A 329 -13.43 12.03 5.26
C GLU A 329 -14.53 11.60 6.24
N ILE A 330 -15.01 10.36 6.14
CA ILE A 330 -16.10 9.84 6.98
C ILE A 330 -15.66 9.71 8.44
N THR A 331 -14.46 9.20 8.71
CA THR A 331 -13.97 9.07 10.08
C THR A 331 -13.74 10.44 10.73
N SER A 332 -13.29 11.44 9.96
CA SER A 332 -13.18 12.82 10.41
C SER A 332 -14.54 13.43 10.73
N ASP A 333 -15.52 13.21 9.86
CA ASP A 333 -16.89 13.70 10.05
C ASP A 333 -17.60 13.01 11.23
N ALA A 334 -17.38 11.71 11.42
CA ALA A 334 -17.88 10.95 12.57
C ALA A 334 -17.33 11.51 13.88
N LEU A 335 -16.00 11.70 13.94
CA LEU A 335 -15.34 12.31 15.09
C LEU A 335 -15.91 13.71 15.39
N GLN A 336 -16.15 14.53 14.35
CA GLN A 336 -16.74 15.85 14.49
C GLN A 336 -18.19 15.81 15.02
N ILE A 337 -19.00 14.81 14.59
CA ILE A 337 -20.37 14.61 15.10
C ILE A 337 -20.37 14.28 16.61
N PHE A 338 -19.40 13.48 17.05
CA PHE A 338 -19.20 13.17 18.47
C PHE A 338 -18.73 14.37 19.30
N GLY A 339 -18.18 15.40 18.64
CA GLY A 339 -17.64 16.59 19.33
C GLY A 339 -16.51 16.22 20.29
N GLY A 340 -16.45 16.83 21.47
CA GLY A 340 -15.42 16.56 22.48
C GLY A 340 -15.34 15.10 22.91
N ASN A 341 -16.46 14.37 22.91
CA ASN A 341 -16.47 12.95 23.24
C ASN A 341 -15.68 12.12 22.21
N GLY A 342 -15.79 12.45 20.92
CA GLY A 342 -15.05 11.75 19.86
C GLY A 342 -13.53 11.93 19.94
N TYR A 343 -13.05 12.93 20.68
CA TYR A 343 -11.62 13.21 20.85
C TYR A 343 -10.99 12.46 22.02
N LEU A 344 -11.79 11.73 22.80
CA LEU A 344 -11.34 10.98 23.97
C LEU A 344 -10.96 9.54 23.60
N LYS A 345 -9.82 9.08 24.13
CA LYS A 345 -9.41 7.67 24.02
C LYS A 345 -10.51 6.76 24.59
N GLY A 346 -10.77 5.66 23.87
CA GLY A 346 -11.81 4.71 24.22
C GLY A 346 -13.12 4.87 23.45
N MET A 347 -13.32 6.01 22.79
CA MET A 347 -14.42 6.14 21.84
C MET A 347 -14.05 5.46 20.51
N PRO A 348 -14.95 4.65 19.90
CA PRO A 348 -14.61 3.91 18.69
C PRO A 348 -14.19 4.81 17.53
N VAL A 349 -14.80 5.98 17.37
CA VAL A 349 -14.54 6.90 16.26
C VAL A 349 -13.13 7.48 16.24
N GLU A 350 -12.50 7.70 17.43
CA GLU A 350 -11.11 8.19 17.48
C GLU A 350 -10.12 7.13 17.01
N ARG A 351 -10.35 5.84 17.33
CA ARG A 351 -9.55 4.73 16.86
C ARG A 351 -9.73 4.55 15.36
N MET A 352 -10.98 4.55 14.87
CA MET A 352 -11.30 4.43 13.45
C MET A 352 -10.68 5.56 12.62
N TYR A 353 -10.60 6.78 13.15
CA TYR A 353 -9.91 7.90 12.51
C TYR A 353 -8.41 7.64 12.37
N ARG A 354 -7.75 7.10 13.41
CA ARG A 354 -6.33 6.72 13.36
C ARG A 354 -6.09 5.53 12.41
N ASP A 355 -6.97 4.53 12.46
CA ASP A 355 -6.90 3.34 11.62
C ASP A 355 -7.06 3.68 10.13
N ALA A 356 -7.99 4.57 9.78
CA ALA A 356 -8.22 4.99 8.41
C ALA A 356 -6.98 5.63 7.78
N ARG A 357 -6.11 6.30 8.57
CA ARG A 357 -4.99 7.08 8.04
C ARG A 357 -3.97 6.25 7.27
N ILE A 358 -3.82 4.97 7.57
CA ILE A 358 -2.86 4.11 6.84
C ILE A 358 -3.36 3.74 5.44
N THR A 359 -4.68 3.70 5.22
CA THR A 359 -5.27 3.15 3.99
C THR A 359 -4.87 3.88 2.70
N PRO A 360 -4.62 5.19 2.67
CA PRO A 360 -4.05 5.85 1.48
C PRO A 360 -2.53 5.69 1.33
N ILE A 361 -1.83 5.07 2.30
CA ILE A 361 -0.36 4.99 2.31
C ILE A 361 0.13 3.64 1.80
N TYR A 362 -0.29 2.54 2.40
CA TYR A 362 0.23 1.21 2.08
C TYR A 362 -0.45 0.54 0.87
N GLU A 363 0.10 -0.60 0.43
CA GLU A 363 -0.29 -1.29 -0.82
C GLU A 363 -0.27 -0.38 -2.06
N GLY A 364 0.73 0.49 -2.08
CA GLY A 364 0.86 1.59 -3.03
C GLY A 364 0.09 2.83 -2.59
N THR A 365 0.80 3.94 -2.46
CA THR A 365 0.17 5.20 -2.05
C THR A 365 -0.94 5.61 -3.01
N ASN A 366 -1.85 6.50 -2.58
CA ASN A 366 -2.91 6.99 -3.48
C ASN A 366 -2.35 7.73 -4.69
N GLU A 367 -1.13 8.26 -4.62
CA GLU A 367 -0.38 8.79 -5.77
C GLU A 367 -0.02 7.66 -6.74
N ILE A 368 0.46 6.52 -6.25
CA ILE A 368 0.75 5.35 -7.09
C ILE A 368 -0.54 4.79 -7.70
N GLN A 369 -1.67 4.78 -6.99
CA GLN A 369 -2.95 4.39 -7.59
C GLN A 369 -3.30 5.30 -8.77
N ARG A 370 -3.11 6.62 -8.63
CA ARG A 370 -3.33 7.59 -9.73
C ARG A 370 -2.39 7.35 -10.91
N VAL A 371 -1.13 6.98 -10.66
CA VAL A 371 -0.19 6.57 -11.73
C VAL A 371 -0.70 5.33 -12.48
N VAL A 372 -1.19 4.31 -11.74
CA VAL A 372 -1.75 3.09 -12.35
C VAL A 372 -2.99 3.41 -13.18
N ILE A 373 -3.93 4.17 -12.64
CA ILE A 373 -5.15 4.58 -13.34
C ILE A 373 -4.82 5.37 -14.61
N ALA A 374 -3.95 6.38 -14.48
CA ALA A 374 -3.54 7.20 -15.61
C ALA A 374 -2.85 6.38 -16.72
N ALA A 375 -1.99 5.43 -16.34
CA ALA A 375 -1.32 4.56 -17.30
C ALA A 375 -2.30 3.67 -18.10
N HIS A 376 -3.39 3.23 -17.48
CA HIS A 376 -4.43 2.46 -18.19
C HIS A 376 -5.26 3.33 -19.14
N ILE A 377 -5.58 4.57 -18.74
CA ILE A 377 -6.39 5.49 -19.54
C ILE A 377 -5.60 6.07 -20.71
N LEU A 378 -4.39 6.53 -20.45
CA LEU A 378 -3.54 7.24 -21.40
C LEU A 378 -2.69 6.29 -22.27
N GLY A 379 -2.56 5.03 -21.87
CA GLY A 379 -1.66 4.09 -22.49
C GLY A 379 -0.19 4.42 -22.20
N LYS A 380 0.72 3.75 -22.92
CA LYS A 380 2.12 4.15 -22.93
C LYS A 380 2.20 5.46 -23.72
N ILE A 381 2.20 6.58 -23.02
CA ILE A 381 2.70 7.81 -23.63
C ILE A 381 4.16 7.50 -23.95
N SER A 382 4.47 7.23 -25.22
CA SER A 382 5.85 7.37 -25.67
C SER A 382 6.20 8.80 -25.31
N ARG A 383 7.07 8.99 -24.31
CA ARG A 383 7.82 10.24 -24.23
C ARG A 383 8.38 10.35 -25.65
N GLY A 384 7.82 11.28 -26.44
CA GLY A 384 8.29 11.52 -27.78
C GLY A 384 9.80 11.46 -27.67
N GLU A 385 10.49 10.74 -28.55
CA GLU A 385 11.93 10.73 -28.54
C GLU A 385 12.31 12.19 -28.36
N THR A 386 12.67 12.57 -27.12
CA THR A 386 13.43 13.78 -26.90
C THR A 386 14.55 13.58 -27.85
N ALA A 387 14.55 14.36 -28.93
CA ALA A 387 15.50 14.23 -30.04
C ALA A 387 16.81 13.91 -29.35
N ALA A 388 17.30 12.70 -29.53
CA ALA A 388 18.42 12.18 -28.81
C ALA A 388 19.42 13.31 -28.89
N VAL A 389 19.61 14.04 -27.76
CA VAL A 389 20.75 14.95 -27.68
C VAL A 389 21.86 14.00 -28.00
N LYS A 390 22.38 14.07 -29.23
CA LYS A 390 23.53 13.30 -29.65
C LYS A 390 24.50 13.56 -28.53
N LYS A 391 24.71 12.55 -27.67
CA LYS A 391 25.82 12.55 -26.75
C LYS A 391 27.02 12.68 -27.65
N THR A 392 27.41 13.90 -27.92
CA THR A 392 28.76 14.16 -28.36
C THR A 392 29.57 13.53 -27.26
N LYS A 393 30.37 12.50 -27.61
CA LYS A 393 31.28 11.87 -26.66
C LYS A 393 32.05 12.98 -25.99
N GLY A 394 31.62 13.35 -24.76
CA GLY A 394 32.45 14.14 -23.90
C GLY A 394 33.67 13.31 -23.55
N PRO A 395 34.80 13.92 -23.24
CA PRO A 395 36.02 13.19 -22.95
C PRO A 395 35.78 12.19 -21.83
N GLU A 396 36.20 10.95 -22.07
CA GLU A 396 36.23 9.84 -21.12
C GLU A 396 37.26 10.16 -20.04
N THR A 397 36.94 10.99 -19.08
CA THR A 397 37.68 11.07 -17.81
C THR A 397 36.72 11.47 -16.70
N GLY A 398 36.46 10.53 -15.82
CA GLY A 398 35.49 10.61 -14.73
C GLY A 398 35.93 11.46 -13.54
N GLU A 399 36.33 12.70 -13.72
CA GLU A 399 36.48 13.65 -12.63
C GLU A 399 35.30 14.63 -12.64
N ARG A 400 34.43 14.52 -11.61
CA ARG A 400 33.41 15.52 -11.33
C ARG A 400 34.12 16.83 -10.94
N LYS A 401 34.25 17.78 -11.87
CA LYS A 401 34.74 19.11 -11.57
C LYS A 401 33.72 19.80 -10.66
N ARG A 402 34.16 20.10 -9.43
CA ARG A 402 33.39 20.89 -8.46
C ARG A 402 33.91 22.34 -8.58
N MET A 403 33.05 23.25 -9.06
CA MET A 403 33.36 24.66 -9.09
C MET A 403 32.61 25.35 -7.95
N ILE A 404 33.32 26.07 -7.09
CA ILE A 404 32.72 26.88 -6.03
C ILE A 404 33.02 28.35 -6.42
N ILE A 405 31.95 29.11 -6.73
CA ILE A 405 32.03 30.54 -7.04
C ILE A 405 31.62 31.30 -5.78
N THR A 406 32.58 31.85 -5.07
CA THR A 406 32.36 32.49 -3.75
C THR A 406 32.23 34.00 -3.83
N GLU A 407 32.76 34.64 -4.87
CA GLU A 407 32.83 36.09 -5.00
C GLU A 407 31.98 36.64 -6.16
N GLY A 408 31.48 37.87 -6.02
CA GLY A 408 30.66 38.53 -7.03
C GLY A 408 29.16 38.52 -6.74
N SER A 409 28.41 39.37 -7.46
CA SER A 409 26.95 39.41 -7.45
C SER A 409 26.37 38.14 -8.05
N LEU A 410 25.08 37.85 -7.78
CA LEU A 410 24.39 36.66 -8.34
C LEU A 410 24.48 36.64 -9.86
N LYS A 411 24.31 37.78 -10.53
CA LYS A 411 24.40 37.90 -11.99
C LYS A 411 25.80 37.50 -12.49
N GLU A 412 26.85 38.02 -11.88
CA GLU A 412 28.24 37.69 -12.25
C GLU A 412 28.58 36.23 -12.04
N LYS A 413 28.01 35.61 -10.97
CA LYS A 413 28.13 34.16 -10.72
C LYS A 413 27.44 33.33 -11.79
N ILE A 414 26.27 33.75 -12.26
CA ILE A 414 25.50 33.07 -13.33
C ILE A 414 26.26 33.24 -14.65
N ASP A 415 26.69 34.43 -15.01
CA ASP A 415 27.43 34.70 -16.24
C ASP A 415 28.72 33.87 -16.31
N LEU A 416 29.42 33.73 -15.18
CA LEU A 416 30.62 32.92 -15.07
C LEU A 416 30.32 31.41 -15.18
N LEU A 417 29.20 30.94 -14.61
CA LEU A 417 28.77 29.57 -14.73
C LEU A 417 28.41 29.21 -16.17
N VAL A 418 27.63 30.07 -16.87
CA VAL A 418 27.25 29.92 -18.27
C VAL A 418 28.50 29.93 -19.16
N ALA A 419 29.42 30.85 -18.95
CA ALA A 419 30.67 30.93 -19.72
C ALA A 419 31.55 29.68 -19.54
N ASN A 420 31.60 29.09 -18.35
CA ASN A 420 32.33 27.84 -18.11
C ASN A 420 31.64 26.62 -18.71
N LEU A 421 30.29 26.55 -18.65
CA LEU A 421 29.55 25.50 -19.31
C LEU A 421 29.69 25.56 -20.84
N GLN A 422 29.72 26.77 -21.43
CA GLN A 422 30.00 26.94 -22.85
C GLN A 422 31.40 26.48 -23.25
N LYS A 423 32.43 26.76 -22.40
CA LYS A 423 33.79 26.22 -22.60
C LYS A 423 33.86 24.71 -22.51
N ASP A 424 33.00 24.08 -21.72
CA ASP A 424 32.89 22.62 -21.60
C ASP A 424 31.99 22.01 -22.71
N GLY A 425 31.58 22.83 -23.72
CA GLY A 425 30.89 22.37 -24.93
C GLY A 425 29.35 22.33 -24.85
N TYR A 426 28.75 23.00 -23.87
CA TYR A 426 27.30 23.19 -23.80
C TYR A 426 26.86 24.37 -24.67
N ASP A 427 25.96 24.14 -25.62
CA ASP A 427 25.40 25.18 -26.50
C ASP A 427 24.03 25.64 -25.97
N PHE A 428 23.93 26.91 -25.55
CA PHE A 428 22.69 27.51 -25.07
C PHE A 428 21.97 28.34 -26.15
N SER A 429 22.45 28.29 -27.41
CA SER A 429 21.82 29.01 -28.51
C SER A 429 20.55 28.33 -29.04
N VAL A 430 20.33 27.08 -28.72
CA VAL A 430 19.12 26.32 -29.04
C VAL A 430 18.24 26.37 -27.78
N GLY A 431 17.12 27.09 -27.83
CA GLY A 431 16.17 27.17 -26.72
C GLY A 431 15.81 25.78 -26.20
N ILE A 432 15.79 25.62 -24.90
CA ILE A 432 15.38 24.37 -24.24
C ILE A 432 13.89 24.20 -24.56
N PRO A 433 13.46 23.05 -25.11
CA PRO A 433 12.02 22.80 -25.35
C PRO A 433 11.23 22.90 -24.06
N MET A 434 10.04 23.50 -24.10
CA MET A 434 9.15 23.76 -22.94
C MET A 434 8.75 22.51 -22.14
N ASP A 435 9.13 21.31 -22.59
CA ASP A 435 8.81 20.02 -21.99
C ASP A 435 9.97 19.38 -21.20
N THR A 436 11.00 20.16 -20.85
CA THR A 436 12.14 19.65 -20.07
C THR A 436 11.72 19.46 -18.62
N PRO A 437 11.77 18.22 -18.05
CA PRO A 437 11.27 17.98 -16.71
C PRO A 437 12.07 18.75 -15.63
N ILE A 438 11.38 19.11 -14.58
CA ILE A 438 11.77 19.80 -13.33
C ILE A 438 13.17 19.42 -12.73
N VAL A 439 13.80 18.35 -13.18
CA VAL A 439 15.14 17.93 -12.76
C VAL A 439 16.22 19.01 -13.01
N ALA A 440 16.05 19.85 -14.02
CA ALA A 440 16.93 21.00 -14.26
C ALA A 440 16.64 22.14 -13.27
N ALA A 441 15.38 22.33 -12.89
CA ALA A 441 14.96 23.32 -11.90
C ALA A 441 15.43 22.98 -10.47
N GLU A 442 15.46 21.71 -10.08
CA GLU A 442 16.00 21.27 -8.79
C GLU A 442 17.50 21.61 -8.63
N ARG A 443 18.28 21.50 -9.69
CA ARG A 443 19.71 21.89 -9.65
C ARG A 443 19.93 23.40 -9.53
N VAL A 444 19.04 24.21 -10.08
CA VAL A 444 19.07 25.68 -9.95
C VAL A 444 18.55 26.10 -8.56
N VAL A 445 17.55 25.42 -8.02
CA VAL A 445 16.99 25.68 -6.67
C VAL A 445 17.97 25.26 -5.57
N SER A 446 18.71 24.15 -5.69
CA SER A 446 19.75 23.80 -4.71
C SER A 446 20.98 24.73 -4.73
N ALA A 447 21.23 25.48 -5.80
CA ALA A 447 22.20 26.56 -5.82
C ALA A 447 21.71 27.80 -5.08
N GLY A 448 20.42 27.87 -4.74
CA GLY A 448 19.73 29.07 -4.22
C GLY A 448 19.50 29.13 -2.71
N GLN A 449 20.05 28.26 -1.90
CA GLN A 449 19.94 28.36 -0.42
C GLN A 449 20.57 29.63 0.20
N GLY A 450 21.02 30.57 -0.62
CA GLY A 450 21.51 31.90 -0.21
C GLY A 450 20.71 33.09 -0.79
N ILE A 451 19.56 32.84 -1.45
CA ILE A 451 18.79 33.91 -2.11
C ILE A 451 17.82 34.55 -1.10
N GLY A 452 18.28 35.62 -0.43
CA GLY A 452 17.53 36.27 0.65
C GLY A 452 16.60 37.42 0.26
N SER A 453 16.25 37.67 -1.04
CA SER A 453 15.36 38.75 -1.42
C SER A 453 14.40 38.42 -2.57
N LYS A 454 13.25 39.15 -2.63
CA LYS A 454 12.25 39.04 -3.72
C LYS A 454 12.82 39.37 -5.11
N GLU A 455 13.84 40.27 -5.18
CA GLU A 455 14.49 40.63 -6.44
C GLU A 455 15.33 39.51 -7.02
N ASN A 456 15.95 38.71 -6.16
CA ASN A 456 16.72 37.55 -6.55
C ASN A 456 15.80 36.38 -7.04
N MET A 457 14.58 36.22 -6.49
CA MET A 457 13.59 35.28 -7.00
C MET A 457 13.11 35.64 -8.40
N LYS A 458 12.94 36.95 -8.71
CA LYS A 458 12.58 37.41 -10.04
C LYS A 458 13.65 37.10 -11.09
N LEU A 459 14.91 37.16 -10.70
CA LEU A 459 16.04 36.83 -11.57
C LEU A 459 16.07 35.32 -11.89
N VAL A 460 15.73 34.46 -10.92
CA VAL A 460 15.58 33.00 -11.13
C VAL A 460 14.40 32.70 -12.03
N GLU A 461 13.26 33.41 -11.86
CA GLU A 461 12.10 33.30 -12.72
C GLU A 461 12.38 33.77 -14.17
N ASP A 462 13.13 34.84 -14.32
CA ASP A 462 13.54 35.38 -15.63
C ASP A 462 14.56 34.46 -16.31
N LEU A 463 15.42 33.78 -15.54
CA LEU A 463 16.34 32.76 -16.05
C LEU A 463 15.59 31.49 -16.46
N ALA A 464 14.61 31.04 -15.66
CA ALA A 464 13.75 29.92 -15.98
C ALA A 464 12.92 30.19 -17.27
N LYS A 465 12.45 31.44 -17.46
CA LYS A 465 11.76 31.87 -18.68
C LYS A 465 12.70 31.99 -19.90
N ALA A 466 13.96 32.38 -19.70
CA ALA A 466 14.95 32.46 -20.78
C ALA A 466 15.55 31.10 -21.16
N ALA A 467 15.45 30.13 -20.24
CA ALA A 467 15.87 28.75 -20.46
C ALA A 467 14.74 27.85 -21.00
N GLY A 468 13.54 28.40 -21.26
CA GLY A 468 12.34 27.69 -21.71
C GLY A 468 11.52 27.20 -20.55
#